data_6054d5a5119d5b74e6659249fa500b1b
#
_entry.id   6054d5a5119d5b74e6659249fa500b1b
#
_cell.length_a   1.000
_cell.length_b   1.000
_cell.length_c   1.000
_cell.angle_alpha   90.00
_cell.angle_beta   90.00
_cell.angle_gamma   90.00
#
_symmetry.space_group_name_H-M   'P 1'
#
loop_
_entity.id
_entity.type
_entity.pdbx_description
1 polymer ?
#
loop_
_entity_poly.entity_id
_entity_poly.type
_entity_poly.pdbx_seq_one_letter_code
_entity_poly.pdbx_strand_id
1 'polypeptide(L)'
;MFLFIPVASSFGQMNLEEKRKNASRQDLAKATLITITNNIGSIARLCARAENIERVVFVGNFLRINEISMKLLATAMDFWSAGAMKALFCMHEGYFGAIGCLLKLMSTTHVNGSGSDTYLEENGEEH
;
A
#
# COMPACT_ATOMS: atom_id res chain seq x y z
N MET A 1 12.22 -10.05 23.06
CA MET A 1 10.79 -9.72 23.22
C MET A 1 10.03 -10.47 22.14
N PHE A 2 9.46 -11.63 22.47
CA PHE A 2 8.70 -12.42 21.51
C PHE A 2 7.44 -11.64 21.14
N LEU A 3 7.35 -11.22 19.88
CA LEU A 3 6.10 -10.69 19.33
C LEU A 3 5.11 -11.87 19.33
N PHE A 4 4.19 -11.88 20.28
CA PHE A 4 3.07 -12.82 20.28
C PHE A 4 2.20 -12.50 19.07
N ILE A 5 2.41 -13.23 17.99
CA ILE A 5 1.53 -13.18 16.82
C ILE A 5 0.21 -13.79 17.28
N PRO A 6 -0.88 -13.02 17.39
CA PRO A 6 -2.18 -13.62 17.68
C PRO A 6 -2.55 -14.52 16.51
N VAL A 7 -2.42 -15.80 16.71
CA VAL A 7 -2.77 -16.80 15.72
C VAL A 7 -4.30 -16.75 15.54
N ALA A 8 -4.79 -16.92 14.31
CA ALA A 8 -6.21 -16.95 13.99
C ALA A 8 -7.04 -17.91 14.90
N SER A 9 -6.39 -18.90 15.50
CA SER A 9 -6.96 -19.77 16.54
C SER A 9 -7.50 -19.02 17.76
N SER A 10 -7.02 -17.81 18.06
CA SER A 10 -7.57 -17.00 19.16
C SER A 10 -9.00 -16.54 18.90
N PHE A 11 -9.34 -16.23 17.65
CA PHE A 11 -10.73 -15.95 17.24
C PHE A 11 -11.58 -17.23 17.21
N GLY A 12 -11.01 -18.37 16.86
CA GLY A 12 -11.69 -19.66 16.89
C GLY A 12 -12.17 -20.07 18.30
N GLN A 13 -11.54 -19.56 19.35
CA GLN A 13 -11.98 -19.79 20.74
C GLN A 13 -13.19 -18.95 21.16
N MET A 14 -13.61 -18.00 20.34
CA MET A 14 -14.80 -17.14 20.61
C MET A 14 -16.13 -17.88 20.46
N ASN A 15 -16.15 -19.12 19.95
CA ASN A 15 -17.31 -20.00 19.97
C ASN A 15 -17.63 -20.51 21.41
N LEU A 16 -16.64 -20.51 22.31
CA LEU A 16 -16.83 -20.87 23.72
C LEU A 16 -17.41 -19.68 24.47
N GLU A 17 -18.60 -19.89 25.08
CA GLU A 17 -19.35 -18.83 25.74
C GLU A 17 -18.57 -18.16 26.89
N GLU A 18 -17.85 -18.95 27.67
CA GLU A 18 -17.02 -18.46 28.77
C GLU A 18 -15.93 -17.50 28.26
N LYS A 19 -15.20 -17.87 27.19
CA LYS A 19 -14.15 -17.05 26.62
C LYS A 19 -14.71 -15.78 25.95
N ARG A 20 -15.87 -15.90 25.31
CA ARG A 20 -16.54 -14.76 24.72
C ARG A 20 -17.03 -13.75 25.76
N LYS A 21 -17.52 -14.20 26.92
CA LYS A 21 -17.91 -13.32 28.02
C LYS A 21 -16.74 -12.58 28.65
N ASN A 22 -15.57 -13.21 28.67
CA ASN A 22 -14.35 -12.64 29.26
C ASN A 22 -13.57 -11.73 28.31
N ALA A 23 -13.86 -11.74 26.99
CA ALA A 23 -13.20 -10.90 26.02
C ALA A 23 -13.77 -9.48 26.06
N SER A 24 -12.91 -8.50 26.30
CA SER A 24 -13.33 -7.10 26.24
C SER A 24 -13.48 -6.62 24.78
N ARG A 25 -14.29 -5.57 24.57
CA ARG A 25 -14.41 -4.93 23.25
C ARG A 25 -13.08 -4.36 22.78
N GLN A 26 -12.26 -3.87 23.69
CA GLN A 26 -10.92 -3.36 23.42
C GLN A 26 -9.97 -4.46 22.93
N ASP A 27 -10.00 -5.65 23.55
CA ASP A 27 -9.19 -6.79 23.14
C ASP A 27 -9.56 -7.27 21.74
N LEU A 28 -10.85 -7.33 21.43
CA LEU A 28 -11.35 -7.67 20.10
C LEU A 28 -10.93 -6.65 19.04
N ALA A 29 -11.09 -5.36 19.32
CA ALA A 29 -10.66 -4.30 18.42
C ALA A 29 -9.15 -4.35 18.18
N LYS A 30 -8.34 -4.52 19.24
CA LYS A 30 -6.89 -4.65 19.15
C LYS A 30 -6.47 -5.87 18.34
N ALA A 31 -7.07 -7.03 18.61
CA ALA A 31 -6.77 -8.26 17.89
C ALA A 31 -7.11 -8.14 16.39
N THR A 32 -8.25 -7.54 16.07
CA THR A 32 -8.66 -7.28 14.69
C THR A 32 -7.69 -6.34 13.99
N LEU A 33 -7.32 -5.24 14.64
CA LEU A 33 -6.37 -4.27 14.11
C LEU A 33 -5.01 -4.90 13.79
N ILE A 34 -4.46 -5.66 14.73
CA ILE A 34 -3.18 -6.36 14.56
C ILE A 34 -3.26 -7.37 13.41
N THR A 35 -4.34 -8.16 13.35
CA THR A 35 -4.52 -9.18 12.30
C THR A 35 -4.59 -8.54 10.92
N ILE A 36 -5.39 -7.49 10.73
CA ILE A 36 -5.51 -6.79 9.45
C ILE A 36 -4.16 -6.16 9.06
N THR A 37 -3.51 -5.48 10.00
CA THR A 37 -2.23 -4.81 9.75
C THR A 37 -1.13 -5.82 9.37
N ASN A 38 -1.06 -6.95 10.07
CA ASN A 38 -0.09 -8.00 9.74
C ASN A 38 -0.37 -8.65 8.38
N ASN A 39 -1.64 -8.85 8.02
CA ASN A 39 -2.01 -9.36 6.69
C ASN A 39 -1.56 -8.41 5.58
N ILE A 40 -1.86 -7.12 5.72
CA ILE A 40 -1.43 -6.09 4.76
C ILE A 40 0.09 -6.10 4.62
N GLY A 41 0.82 -6.08 5.73
CA GLY A 41 2.28 -6.08 5.73
C GLY A 41 2.88 -7.36 5.12
N SER A 42 2.29 -8.52 5.40
CA SER A 42 2.75 -9.80 4.84
C SER A 42 2.57 -9.86 3.33
N ILE A 43 1.40 -9.45 2.81
CA ILE A 43 1.13 -9.41 1.37
C ILE A 43 2.05 -8.40 0.70
N ALA A 44 2.16 -7.18 1.23
CA ALA A 44 3.02 -6.13 0.68
C ALA A 44 4.49 -6.58 0.61
N ARG A 45 4.99 -7.22 1.68
CA ARG A 45 6.35 -7.77 1.71
C ARG A 45 6.57 -8.84 0.64
N LEU A 46 5.63 -9.76 0.46
CA LEU A 46 5.75 -10.83 -0.53
C LEU A 46 5.77 -10.25 -1.96
N CYS A 47 4.88 -9.30 -2.26
CA CYS A 47 4.85 -8.61 -3.56
C CYS A 47 6.15 -7.82 -3.79
N ALA A 48 6.58 -7.02 -2.81
CA ALA A 48 7.80 -6.23 -2.92
C ALA A 48 9.05 -7.10 -3.13
N ARG A 49 9.12 -8.26 -2.44
CA ARG A 49 10.22 -9.21 -2.61
C ARG A 49 10.22 -9.84 -4.01
N ALA A 50 9.06 -10.16 -4.56
CA ALA A 50 8.95 -10.72 -5.91
C ALA A 50 9.49 -9.75 -6.98
N GLU A 51 9.32 -8.45 -6.77
CA GLU A 51 9.75 -7.38 -7.68
C GLU A 51 11.09 -6.73 -7.27
N ASN A 52 11.78 -7.25 -6.26
CA ASN A 52 13.03 -6.69 -5.71
C ASN A 52 12.91 -5.22 -5.28
N ILE A 53 11.79 -4.86 -4.67
CA ILE A 53 11.49 -3.52 -4.18
C ILE A 53 11.82 -3.43 -2.68
N GLU A 54 12.62 -2.43 -2.29
CA GLU A 54 13.01 -2.20 -0.90
C GLU A 54 12.14 -1.17 -0.18
N ARG A 55 11.40 -0.34 -0.90
CA ARG A 55 10.59 0.76 -0.36
C ARG A 55 9.16 0.61 -0.80
N VAL A 56 8.26 0.40 0.16
CA VAL A 56 6.83 0.23 -0.10
C VAL A 56 6.08 1.43 0.46
N VAL A 57 5.39 2.15 -0.40
CA VAL A 57 4.56 3.29 -0.01
C VAL A 57 3.14 2.82 0.27
N PHE A 58 2.70 3.00 1.51
CA PHE A 58 1.33 2.70 1.91
C PHE A 58 0.50 3.98 1.88
N VAL A 59 -0.63 3.90 1.22
CA VAL A 59 -1.59 5.00 1.07
C VAL A 59 -2.97 4.56 1.51
N GLY A 60 -3.82 5.49 1.89
CA GLY A 60 -5.20 5.22 2.24
C GLY A 60 -5.61 5.77 3.59
N ASN A 61 -6.88 6.13 3.68
CA ASN A 61 -7.43 6.85 4.83
C ASN A 61 -7.30 6.08 6.15
N PHE A 62 -7.40 4.74 6.11
CA PHE A 62 -7.25 3.91 7.31
C PHE A 62 -5.90 4.11 7.99
N LEU A 63 -4.81 4.08 7.22
CA LEU A 63 -3.46 4.26 7.76
C LEU A 63 -3.21 5.71 8.20
N ARG A 64 -3.73 6.68 7.45
CA ARG A 64 -3.57 8.11 7.76
C ARG A 64 -4.12 8.50 9.12
N ILE A 65 -5.25 7.92 9.54
CA ILE A 65 -5.89 8.24 10.82
C ILE A 65 -5.51 7.28 11.94
N ASN A 66 -4.80 6.20 11.65
CA ASN A 66 -4.45 5.19 12.64
C ASN A 66 -2.93 5.02 12.78
N GLU A 67 -2.36 5.86 13.63
CA GLU A 67 -0.91 5.82 13.92
C GLU A 67 -0.43 4.47 14.49
N ILE A 68 -1.29 3.76 15.21
CA ILE A 68 -0.95 2.44 15.77
C ILE A 68 -0.70 1.45 14.63
N SER A 69 -1.57 1.44 13.62
CA SER A 69 -1.41 0.59 12.43
C SER A 69 -0.18 0.98 11.62
N MET A 70 0.11 2.28 11.46
CA MET A 70 1.32 2.74 10.78
C MET A 70 2.58 2.23 11.48
N LYS A 71 2.67 2.38 12.80
CA LYS A 71 3.81 1.90 13.60
C LYS A 71 3.96 0.37 13.54
N LEU A 72 2.85 -0.35 13.69
CA LEU A 72 2.84 -1.83 13.59
C LEU A 72 3.31 -2.28 12.21
N LEU A 73 2.81 -1.66 11.15
CA LEU A 73 3.16 -2.01 9.77
C LEU A 73 4.63 -1.71 9.47
N ALA A 74 5.13 -0.55 9.88
CA ALA A 74 6.54 -0.19 9.73
C ALA A 74 7.45 -1.18 10.47
N THR A 75 7.12 -1.50 11.73
CA THR A 75 7.88 -2.45 12.53
C THR A 75 7.84 -3.87 11.94
N ALA A 76 6.67 -4.32 11.48
CA ALA A 76 6.51 -5.63 10.88
C ALA A 76 7.29 -5.76 9.57
N MET A 77 7.22 -4.78 8.68
CA MET A 77 7.96 -4.76 7.42
C MET A 77 9.48 -4.81 7.66
N ASP A 78 9.98 -3.98 8.56
CA ASP A 78 11.40 -3.94 8.92
C ASP A 78 11.86 -5.29 9.53
N PHE A 79 11.11 -5.80 10.50
CA PHE A 79 11.43 -7.06 11.20
C PHE A 79 11.42 -8.27 10.25
N TRP A 80 10.37 -8.43 9.44
CA TRP A 80 10.23 -9.59 8.56
C TRP A 80 11.18 -9.55 7.35
N SER A 81 11.70 -8.39 7.01
CA SER A 81 12.69 -8.26 5.94
C SER A 81 14.13 -8.21 6.46
N ALA A 82 14.34 -8.37 7.78
CA ALA A 82 15.64 -8.18 8.42
C ALA A 82 16.27 -6.82 8.09
N GLY A 83 15.45 -5.75 8.06
CA GLY A 83 15.87 -4.39 7.77
C GLY A 83 15.95 -4.03 6.28
N ALA A 84 15.77 -5.00 5.38
CA ALA A 84 15.91 -4.77 3.93
C ALA A 84 14.77 -3.94 3.32
N MET A 85 13.57 -3.98 3.91
CA MET A 85 12.41 -3.25 3.38
C MET A 85 11.94 -2.17 4.34
N LYS A 86 11.54 -1.03 3.78
CA LYS A 86 10.99 0.10 4.54
C LYS A 86 9.56 0.40 4.11
N ALA A 87 8.68 0.54 5.11
CA ALA A 87 7.34 1.06 4.91
C ALA A 87 7.38 2.59 4.94
N LEU A 88 6.82 3.23 3.94
CA LEU A 88 6.70 4.67 3.81
C LEU A 88 5.21 5.05 3.83
N PHE A 89 4.91 6.19 4.41
CA PHE A 89 3.54 6.70 4.53
C PHE A 89 3.49 8.14 4.04
N CYS A 90 2.49 8.46 3.21
CA CYS A 90 2.32 9.81 2.71
C CYS A 90 1.58 10.68 3.75
N MET A 91 2.04 11.90 3.95
CA MET A 91 1.35 12.87 4.80
C MET A 91 0.09 13.44 4.14
N HIS A 92 0.11 13.60 2.81
CA HIS A 92 -0.96 14.17 1.99
C HIS A 92 -1.14 13.32 0.73
N GLU A 93 -2.07 12.37 0.75
CA GLU A 93 -2.23 11.39 -0.34
C GLU A 93 -3.54 11.56 -1.12
N GLY A 94 -4.44 12.46 -0.67
CA GLY A 94 -5.85 12.47 -1.07
C GLY A 94 -6.11 12.46 -2.58
N TYR A 95 -5.24 13.03 -3.39
CA TYR A 95 -5.42 13.13 -4.84
C TYR A 95 -4.22 12.66 -5.66
N PHE A 96 -3.23 12.03 -5.06
CA PHE A 96 -2.00 11.64 -5.76
C PHE A 96 -2.25 10.69 -6.92
N GLY A 97 -3.20 9.77 -6.80
CA GLY A 97 -3.59 8.89 -7.90
C GLY A 97 -4.15 9.66 -9.10
N ALA A 98 -5.07 10.59 -8.84
CA ALA A 98 -5.67 11.42 -9.88
C ALA A 98 -4.64 12.34 -10.55
N ILE A 99 -3.77 12.98 -9.74
CA ILE A 99 -2.69 13.82 -10.25
C ILE A 99 -1.69 12.99 -11.08
N GLY A 100 -1.34 11.80 -10.62
CA GLY A 100 -0.47 10.89 -11.36
C GLY A 100 -1.04 10.49 -12.72
N CYS A 101 -2.33 10.18 -12.78
CA CYS A 101 -3.03 9.91 -14.04
C CYS A 101 -3.02 11.12 -14.98
N LEU A 102 -3.28 12.32 -14.46
CA LEU A 102 -3.25 13.57 -15.24
C LEU A 102 -1.86 13.83 -15.82
N LEU A 103 -0.82 13.73 -15.00
CA LEU A 103 0.57 13.92 -15.44
C LEU A 103 0.96 12.90 -16.54
N LYS A 104 0.51 11.65 -16.39
CA LYS A 104 0.76 10.62 -17.40
C LYS A 104 0.08 10.96 -18.73
N LEU A 105 -1.18 11.38 -18.70
CA LEU A 105 -1.91 11.82 -19.89
C LEU A 105 -1.22 13.00 -20.58
N MET A 106 -0.83 14.02 -19.83
CA MET A 106 -0.12 15.18 -20.37
C MET A 106 1.21 14.79 -21.04
N SER A 107 1.99 13.89 -20.41
CA SER A 107 3.26 13.42 -20.98
C SER A 107 3.05 12.64 -22.28
N THR A 108 1.96 11.87 -22.39
CA THR A 108 1.63 11.10 -23.60
C THR A 108 1.17 12.01 -24.74
N THR A 109 0.44 13.08 -24.43
CA THR A 109 -0.04 14.04 -25.43
C THR A 109 1.12 14.83 -26.05
N HIS A 110 2.14 15.18 -25.26
CA HIS A 110 3.33 15.85 -25.78
C HIS A 110 4.16 14.99 -26.74
N VAL A 111 4.20 13.68 -26.56
CA VAL A 111 4.94 12.77 -27.45
C VAL A 111 4.21 12.61 -28.79
N ASN A 112 2.88 12.66 -28.80
CA ASN A 112 2.09 12.52 -30.03
C ASN A 112 1.94 13.85 -30.82
N GLY A 113 2.18 14.99 -30.19
CA GLY A 113 2.13 16.32 -30.86
C GLY A 113 3.41 16.68 -31.63
N SER A 114 4.53 15.98 -31.38
CA SER A 114 5.81 16.22 -32.05
C SER A 114 5.98 15.45 -33.37
N GLY A 115 4.99 14.65 -33.76
CA GLY A 115 5.06 13.79 -34.96
C GLY A 115 4.19 14.20 -36.14
N SER A 116 3.46 15.34 -36.08
CA SER A 116 2.50 15.74 -37.14
C SER A 116 2.88 16.92 -38.02
N ASP A 117 4.12 17.43 -37.89
CA ASP A 117 4.52 18.62 -38.69
C ASP A 117 5.50 18.30 -39.84
N THR A 118 5.53 17.08 -40.38
CA THR A 118 6.51 16.75 -41.43
C THR A 118 5.91 16.22 -42.74
N TYR A 119 4.63 16.38 -43.01
CA TYR A 119 4.02 15.96 -44.29
C TYR A 119 3.16 17.00 -44.97
N LEU A 120 3.59 18.25 -45.13
CA LEU A 120 2.99 19.21 -46.07
C LEU A 120 4.01 20.16 -46.66
N GLU A 121 5.06 19.62 -47.36
CA GLU A 121 5.80 20.38 -48.36
C GLU A 121 6.53 19.41 -49.28
N GLU A 122 5.85 18.96 -50.32
CA GLU A 122 6.44 18.58 -51.62
C GLU A 122 5.31 18.08 -52.52
N ASN A 123 4.74 18.96 -53.26
CA ASN A 123 4.20 18.75 -54.61
C ASN A 123 3.57 20.05 -55.14
N GLY A 124 4.38 20.89 -55.63
CA GLY A 124 4.01 22.06 -56.42
C GLY A 124 5.23 22.47 -57.22
N GLU A 125 5.41 21.84 -58.36
CA GLU A 125 5.96 22.41 -59.60
C GLU A 125 6.33 21.30 -60.54
N GLU A 126 5.57 21.10 -61.62
CA GLU A 126 6.06 21.06 -62.98
C GLU A 126 4.96 20.65 -63.95
N HIS A 127 4.72 21.60 -64.89
CA HIS A 127 4.08 21.59 -66.22
C HIS A 127 2.56 21.64 -66.32
#